data_25f7c7e876e6dd3287c8443d11bdd316
#
_entry.id   25f7c7e876e6dd3287c8443d11bdd316
#
_cell.length_a   1.000
_cell.length_b   1.000
_cell.length_c   1.000
_cell.angle_alpha   90.00
_cell.angle_beta   90.00
_cell.angle_gamma   90.00
#
_symmetry.space_group_name_H-M   'P 1'
#
loop_
_entity.id
_entity.type
_entity.pdbx_description
1 polymer ?
#
loop_
_entity_poly.entity_id
_entity_poly.type
_entity_poly.pdbx_seq_one_letter_code
_entity_poly.pdbx_strand_id
1 'polypeptide(L)'
;ELYEAIPADTLIDDVEIPMRIATRGFRVLYDFDSQAHDSQSLEPAREKIRKQRTLAGNYQMLFRHPGWLFPWRNRLWWQLISHKYLRLAAPFLLITLMASNLILIGEPLYQALLWFHGGFYALALLGGLFPPFRMALFSIPAGFLFLNLMSLRGLYYYLFKSAKSGWDSTTTQPAQKN
;
A
#
# COMPACT_ATOMS: atom_id res chain seq x y z
N GLU A 1 -4.97 -5.77 30.42
CA GLU A 1 -5.87 -5.79 29.23
C GLU A 1 -5.62 -4.57 28.37
N LEU A 2 -4.85 -4.74 27.29
CA LEU A 2 -4.45 -3.63 26.41
C LEU A 2 -5.30 -3.53 25.14
N TYR A 3 -6.11 -4.57 24.87
CA TYR A 3 -6.99 -4.61 23.70
C TYR A 3 -8.18 -3.69 23.90
N GLU A 4 -8.42 -2.83 22.93
CA GLU A 4 -9.64 -2.05 22.78
C GLU A 4 -10.39 -2.51 21.52
N ALA A 5 -11.71 -2.63 21.63
CA ALA A 5 -12.53 -2.97 20.46
C ALA A 5 -12.31 -1.96 19.33
N ILE A 6 -12.02 -2.46 18.16
CA ILE A 6 -11.88 -1.65 16.95
C ILE A 6 -13.22 -1.59 16.21
N PRO A 7 -13.47 -0.54 15.40
CA PRO A 7 -14.67 -0.46 14.58
C PRO A 7 -14.81 -1.66 13.63
N ALA A 8 -16.04 -2.16 13.48
CA ALA A 8 -16.33 -3.34 12.65
C ALA A 8 -15.98 -3.16 11.15
N ASP A 9 -15.82 -1.91 10.70
CA ASP A 9 -15.43 -1.55 9.34
C ASP A 9 -13.91 -1.45 9.14
N THR A 10 -13.09 -1.82 10.15
CA THR A 10 -11.62 -1.77 10.04
C THR A 10 -11.13 -2.78 9.02
N LEU A 11 -10.35 -2.31 8.03
CA LEU A 11 -9.84 -3.14 6.93
C LEU A 11 -8.53 -3.86 7.25
N ILE A 12 -7.72 -3.31 8.18
CA ILE A 12 -6.40 -3.80 8.58
C ILE A 12 -6.26 -3.82 10.10
N ASP A 13 -6.94 -4.75 10.73
CA ASP A 13 -6.93 -4.97 12.18
C ASP A 13 -5.55 -5.39 12.69
N ASP A 14 -4.82 -6.16 11.90
CA ASP A 14 -3.46 -6.62 12.16
C ASP A 14 -2.44 -5.47 12.33
N VAL A 15 -2.72 -4.31 11.80
CA VAL A 15 -1.90 -3.10 11.97
C VAL A 15 -2.51 -2.14 12.99
N GLU A 16 -3.82 -1.94 12.97
CA GLU A 16 -4.49 -0.94 13.82
C GLU A 16 -4.38 -1.32 15.30
N ILE A 17 -4.58 -2.59 15.67
CA ILE A 17 -4.49 -3.05 17.06
C ILE A 17 -3.09 -2.83 17.65
N PRO A 18 -1.99 -3.32 17.04
CA PRO A 18 -0.65 -3.07 17.54
C PRO A 18 -0.27 -1.60 17.61
N MET A 19 -0.71 -0.80 16.65
CA MET A 19 -0.45 0.64 16.62
C MET A 19 -1.15 1.38 17.78
N ARG A 20 -2.40 1.04 18.09
CA ARG A 20 -3.10 1.60 19.27
C ARG A 20 -2.37 1.28 20.57
N ILE A 21 -1.92 0.04 20.74
CA ILE A 21 -1.14 -0.40 21.89
C ILE A 21 0.19 0.36 21.98
N ALA A 22 0.91 0.48 20.86
CA ALA A 22 2.21 1.15 20.81
C ALA A 22 2.11 2.66 21.09
N THR A 23 1.07 3.34 20.60
CA THR A 23 0.85 4.78 20.86
C THR A 23 0.46 5.09 22.30
N ARG A 24 0.00 4.08 23.06
CA ARG A 24 -0.24 4.17 24.52
C ARG A 24 1.03 3.92 25.36
N GLY A 25 2.19 3.74 24.71
CA GLY A 25 3.48 3.57 25.40
C GLY A 25 3.89 2.11 25.64
N PHE A 26 3.05 1.14 25.29
CA PHE A 26 3.38 -0.28 25.46
C PHE A 26 4.20 -0.82 24.28
N ARG A 27 4.87 -1.96 24.49
CA ARG A 27 5.62 -2.65 23.46
C ARG A 27 4.79 -3.80 22.89
N VAL A 28 4.83 -3.95 21.57
CA VAL A 28 4.34 -5.14 20.87
C VAL A 28 5.57 -5.94 20.47
N LEU A 29 5.66 -7.18 20.96
CA LEU A 29 6.79 -8.08 20.70
C LEU A 29 6.34 -9.18 19.77
N TYR A 30 7.25 -9.58 18.88
CA TYR A 30 7.07 -10.78 18.07
C TYR A 30 7.44 -12.00 18.90
N ASP A 31 6.57 -13.00 18.90
CA ASP A 31 6.82 -14.29 19.55
C ASP A 31 7.33 -15.27 18.49
N PHE A 32 8.59 -15.69 18.63
CA PHE A 32 9.26 -16.60 17.69
C PHE A 32 8.78 -18.04 17.80
N ASP A 33 8.18 -18.40 18.93
CA ASP A 33 7.70 -19.78 19.18
C ASP A 33 6.25 -19.97 18.67
N SER A 34 5.53 -18.86 18.41
CA SER A 34 4.18 -18.89 17.87
C SER A 34 4.18 -19.17 16.38
N GLN A 35 3.47 -20.23 15.98
CA GLN A 35 3.31 -20.64 14.59
C GLN A 35 1.87 -20.46 14.13
N ALA A 36 1.67 -19.76 13.03
CA ALA A 36 0.40 -19.65 12.34
C ALA A 36 0.51 -20.29 10.95
N HIS A 37 -0.38 -21.23 10.65
CA HIS A 37 -0.43 -21.90 9.36
C HIS A 37 -1.58 -21.32 8.53
N ASP A 38 -1.25 -20.75 7.36
CA ASP A 38 -2.23 -20.33 6.37
C ASP A 38 -2.29 -21.38 5.25
N SER A 39 -3.42 -22.06 5.13
CA SER A 39 -3.65 -23.11 4.14
C SER A 39 -4.07 -22.56 2.77
N GLN A 40 -4.21 -21.25 2.63
CA GLN A 40 -4.72 -20.66 1.40
C GLN A 40 -3.65 -20.54 0.32
N SER A 41 -3.85 -21.25 -0.78
CA SER A 41 -3.13 -21.04 -2.03
C SER A 41 -3.36 -19.62 -2.53
N LEU A 42 -2.28 -18.86 -2.78
CA LEU A 42 -2.31 -17.49 -3.26
C LEU A 42 -2.55 -17.47 -4.78
N GLU A 43 -3.79 -17.57 -5.20
CA GLU A 43 -4.15 -17.27 -6.58
C GLU A 43 -3.86 -15.78 -6.90
N PRO A 44 -3.25 -15.46 -8.05
CA PRO A 44 -2.89 -14.07 -8.42
C PRO A 44 -4.05 -13.08 -8.34
N ALA A 45 -5.28 -13.52 -8.64
CA ALA A 45 -6.48 -12.69 -8.55
C ALA A 45 -6.81 -12.33 -7.09
N ARG A 46 -6.72 -13.28 -6.18
CA ARG A 46 -6.94 -13.07 -4.73
C ARG A 46 -5.88 -12.17 -4.12
N GLU A 47 -4.62 -12.37 -4.53
CA GLU A 47 -3.51 -11.53 -4.07
C GLU A 47 -3.69 -10.04 -4.46
N LYS A 48 -4.21 -9.78 -5.66
CA LYS A 48 -4.55 -8.42 -6.11
C LYS A 48 -5.62 -7.78 -5.24
N ILE A 49 -6.69 -8.51 -4.91
CA ILE A 49 -7.77 -8.04 -4.03
C ILE A 49 -7.22 -7.78 -2.62
N ARG A 50 -6.39 -8.68 -2.08
CA ARG A 50 -5.75 -8.53 -0.77
C ARG A 50 -4.88 -7.28 -0.72
N LYS A 51 -4.01 -7.05 -1.72
CA LYS A 51 -3.18 -5.84 -1.80
C LYS A 51 -4.02 -4.57 -1.88
N GLN A 52 -5.08 -4.58 -2.66
CA GLN A 52 -5.98 -3.43 -2.77
C GLN A 52 -6.67 -3.11 -1.44
N ARG A 53 -7.17 -4.14 -0.72
CA ARG A 53 -7.76 -3.99 0.61
C ARG A 53 -6.75 -3.46 1.63
N THR A 54 -5.53 -3.99 1.64
CA THR A 54 -4.46 -3.52 2.53
C THR A 54 -4.13 -2.05 2.29
N LEU A 55 -4.05 -1.62 1.03
CA LEU A 55 -3.79 -0.21 0.69
C LEU A 55 -4.97 0.69 1.07
N ALA A 56 -6.21 0.24 0.83
CA ALA A 56 -7.40 0.95 1.30
C ALA A 56 -7.43 1.10 2.83
N GLY A 57 -7.05 0.04 3.55
CA GLY A 57 -6.91 0.08 5.02
C GLY A 57 -5.82 1.03 5.50
N ASN A 58 -4.71 1.17 4.78
CA ASN A 58 -3.70 2.18 5.11
C ASN A 58 -4.24 3.61 4.92
N TYR A 59 -5.06 3.88 3.89
CA TYR A 59 -5.77 5.17 3.76
C TYR A 59 -6.80 5.36 4.87
N GLN A 60 -7.59 4.33 5.19
CA GLN A 60 -8.54 4.37 6.30
C GLN A 60 -7.83 4.74 7.62
N MET A 61 -6.72 4.09 7.93
CA MET A 61 -5.92 4.36 9.13
C MET A 61 -5.35 5.79 9.13
N LEU A 62 -4.85 6.28 7.98
CA LEU A 62 -4.35 7.65 7.82
C LEU A 62 -5.42 8.70 8.17
N PHE A 63 -6.62 8.54 7.61
CA PHE A 63 -7.71 9.49 7.82
C PHE A 63 -8.40 9.33 9.19
N ARG A 64 -8.42 8.12 9.74
CA ARG A 64 -9.02 7.83 11.06
C ARG A 64 -8.12 8.31 12.20
N HIS A 65 -6.81 8.22 12.05
CA HIS A 65 -5.83 8.56 13.08
C HIS A 65 -4.82 9.64 12.63
N PRO A 66 -5.27 10.87 12.30
CA PRO A 66 -4.37 11.94 11.85
C PRO A 66 -3.33 12.33 12.90
N GLY A 67 -3.63 12.09 14.19
CA GLY A 67 -2.69 12.29 15.29
C GLY A 67 -1.41 11.44 15.20
N TRP A 68 -1.44 10.32 14.50
CA TRP A 68 -0.27 9.45 14.31
C TRP A 68 0.76 10.01 13.31
N LEU A 69 0.40 11.06 12.58
CA LEU A 69 1.33 11.80 11.71
C LEU A 69 2.32 12.67 12.49
N PHE A 70 2.13 12.85 13.80
CA PHE A 70 2.98 13.70 14.61
C PHE A 70 3.99 12.88 15.42
N PRO A 71 5.31 13.19 15.36
CA PRO A 71 6.35 12.41 16.02
C PRO A 71 6.22 12.38 17.55
N TRP A 72 5.68 13.45 18.15
CA TRP A 72 5.46 13.55 19.61
C TRP A 72 4.24 12.74 20.11
N ARG A 73 3.38 12.28 19.21
CA ARG A 73 2.21 11.44 19.57
C ARG A 73 2.40 9.97 19.24
N ASN A 74 3.41 9.65 18.41
CA ASN A 74 3.60 8.31 17.89
C ASN A 74 5.07 7.95 17.90
N ARG A 75 5.48 7.10 18.84
CA ARG A 75 6.86 6.61 18.94
C ARG A 75 7.32 5.79 17.72
N LEU A 76 6.38 5.24 16.95
CA LEU A 76 6.64 4.52 15.70
C LEU A 76 6.45 5.42 14.47
N TRP A 77 6.48 6.75 14.67
CA TRP A 77 6.22 7.73 13.62
C TRP A 77 7.07 7.50 12.37
N TRP A 78 8.38 7.33 12.55
CA TRP A 78 9.30 7.14 11.42
C TRP A 78 8.97 5.89 10.62
N GLN A 79 8.73 4.76 11.29
CA GLN A 79 8.36 3.50 10.65
C GLN A 79 7.02 3.63 9.91
N LEU A 80 6.04 4.28 10.53
CA LEU A 80 4.72 4.48 9.95
C LEU A 80 4.79 5.35 8.69
N ILE A 81 5.47 6.50 8.77
CA ILE A 81 5.63 7.41 7.63
C ILE A 81 6.40 6.73 6.50
N SER A 82 7.60 6.19 6.77
CA SER A 82 8.49 5.65 5.73
C SER A 82 7.94 4.39 5.06
N HIS A 83 7.36 3.46 5.82
CA HIS A 83 6.93 2.17 5.28
C HIS A 83 5.46 2.11 4.83
N LYS A 84 4.60 3.01 5.33
CA LYS A 84 3.18 3.02 5.02
C LYS A 84 2.77 4.28 4.24
N TYR A 85 2.90 5.46 4.85
CA TYR A 85 2.29 6.67 4.31
C TYR A 85 3.05 7.27 3.13
N LEU A 86 4.38 7.18 3.10
CA LEU A 86 5.16 7.60 1.94
C LEU A 86 4.80 6.79 0.68
N ARG A 87 4.50 5.50 0.85
CA ARG A 87 3.98 4.65 -0.23
C ARG A 87 2.62 5.16 -0.77
N LEU A 88 1.74 5.66 0.10
CA LEU A 88 0.46 6.23 -0.32
C LEU A 88 0.64 7.57 -1.03
N ALA A 89 1.61 8.38 -0.60
CA ALA A 89 1.93 9.68 -1.18
C ALA A 89 2.66 9.57 -2.53
N ALA A 90 3.41 8.48 -2.76
CA ALA A 90 4.28 8.31 -3.92
C ALA A 90 3.62 8.58 -5.28
N PRO A 91 2.41 8.07 -5.62
CA PRO A 91 1.80 8.36 -6.90
C PRO A 91 1.47 9.84 -7.09
N PHE A 92 1.10 10.56 -6.03
CA PHE A 92 0.83 12.00 -6.09
C PHE A 92 2.11 12.80 -6.27
N LEU A 93 3.20 12.41 -5.57
CA LEU A 93 4.52 13.01 -5.74
C LEU A 93 5.05 12.81 -7.17
N LEU A 94 4.84 11.63 -7.77
CA LEU A 94 5.23 11.35 -9.16
C LEU A 94 4.43 12.22 -10.16
N ILE A 95 3.14 12.40 -9.93
CA ILE A 95 2.30 13.29 -10.76
C ILE A 95 2.78 14.74 -10.64
N THR A 96 3.04 15.20 -9.41
CA THR A 96 3.55 16.57 -9.15
C THR A 96 4.92 16.75 -9.81
N LEU A 97 5.82 15.78 -9.69
CA LEU A 97 7.14 15.82 -10.31
C LEU A 97 7.04 15.90 -11.84
N MET A 98 6.17 15.10 -12.45
CA MET A 98 5.94 15.15 -13.89
C MET A 98 5.37 16.50 -14.33
N ALA A 99 4.38 17.03 -13.62
CA ALA A 99 3.78 18.34 -13.89
C ALA A 99 4.82 19.46 -13.77
N SER A 100 5.67 19.43 -12.74
CA SER A 100 6.76 20.42 -12.56
C SER A 100 7.77 20.35 -13.70
N ASN A 101 8.16 19.16 -14.16
CA ASN A 101 9.06 19.00 -15.31
C ASN A 101 8.46 19.58 -16.60
N LEU A 102 7.16 19.41 -16.81
CA LEU A 102 6.47 19.96 -17.98
C LEU A 102 6.36 21.48 -17.93
N ILE A 103 6.11 22.07 -16.76
CA ILE A 103 6.04 23.52 -16.57
C ILE A 103 7.42 24.17 -16.81
N LEU A 104 8.49 23.51 -16.38
CA LEU A 104 9.86 24.03 -16.44
C LEU A 104 10.63 23.53 -17.67
N ILE A 105 9.95 23.04 -18.71
CA ILE A 105 10.56 22.43 -19.90
C ILE A 105 11.51 23.37 -20.66
N GLY A 106 11.42 24.68 -20.47
CA GLY A 106 12.33 25.65 -21.05
C GLY A 106 13.78 25.53 -20.57
N GLU A 107 14.00 24.92 -19.40
CA GLU A 107 15.31 24.77 -18.81
C GLU A 107 15.95 23.41 -19.18
N PRO A 108 17.24 23.36 -19.61
CA PRO A 108 17.88 22.13 -20.09
C PRO A 108 17.86 20.97 -19.09
N LEU A 109 17.98 21.28 -17.80
CA LEU A 109 17.93 20.27 -16.74
C LEU A 109 16.57 19.54 -16.72
N TYR A 110 15.47 20.29 -16.82
CA TYR A 110 14.12 19.71 -16.77
C TYR A 110 13.79 18.95 -18.07
N GLN A 111 14.36 19.37 -19.21
CA GLN A 111 14.28 18.58 -20.45
C GLN A 111 14.95 17.21 -20.26
N ALA A 112 16.16 17.17 -19.72
CA ALA A 112 16.87 15.90 -19.45
C ALA A 112 16.09 15.02 -18.47
N LEU A 113 15.54 15.60 -17.40
CA LEU A 113 14.68 14.87 -16.43
C LEU A 113 13.41 14.34 -17.09
N LEU A 114 12.80 15.08 -18.01
CA LEU A 114 11.62 14.63 -18.73
C LEU A 114 11.91 13.43 -19.64
N TRP A 115 13.04 13.43 -20.33
CA TRP A 115 13.49 12.28 -21.13
C TRP A 115 13.77 11.07 -20.26
N PHE A 116 14.38 11.26 -19.09
CA PHE A 116 14.59 10.18 -18.13
C PHE A 116 13.26 9.60 -17.61
N HIS A 117 12.31 10.45 -17.23
CA HIS A 117 10.96 10.04 -16.83
C HIS A 117 10.24 9.29 -17.95
N GLY A 118 10.26 9.82 -19.17
CA GLY A 118 9.63 9.19 -20.33
C GLY A 118 10.22 7.81 -20.60
N GLY A 119 11.55 7.70 -20.56
CA GLY A 119 12.27 6.44 -20.71
C GLY A 119 11.90 5.43 -19.62
N PHE A 120 11.84 5.86 -18.36
CA PHE A 120 11.44 5.02 -17.25
C PHE A 120 10.01 4.47 -17.43
N TYR A 121 9.06 5.31 -17.82
CA TYR A 121 7.68 4.85 -18.06
C TYR A 121 7.56 3.99 -19.32
N ALA A 122 8.35 4.24 -20.36
CA ALA A 122 8.40 3.38 -21.54
C ALA A 122 8.91 1.98 -21.16
N LEU A 123 9.98 1.87 -20.37
CA LEU A 123 10.49 0.60 -19.84
C LEU A 123 9.43 -0.12 -18.97
N ALA A 124 8.71 0.63 -18.12
CA ALA A 124 7.66 0.08 -17.29
C ALA A 124 6.51 -0.50 -18.13
N LEU A 125 6.08 0.19 -19.18
CA LEU A 125 5.03 -0.28 -20.11
C LEU A 125 5.49 -1.52 -20.88
N LEU A 126 6.70 -1.53 -21.42
CA LEU A 126 7.26 -2.68 -22.11
C LEU A 126 7.34 -3.91 -21.19
N GLY A 127 7.82 -3.73 -19.94
CA GLY A 127 7.88 -4.81 -18.96
C GLY A 127 6.51 -5.32 -18.50
N GLY A 128 5.49 -4.45 -18.50
CA GLY A 128 4.13 -4.81 -18.11
C GLY A 128 3.30 -5.46 -19.22
N LEU A 129 3.55 -5.10 -20.49
CA LEU A 129 2.75 -5.55 -21.63
C LEU A 129 3.34 -6.78 -22.31
N PHE A 130 4.66 -6.94 -22.31
CA PHE A 130 5.34 -7.98 -23.08
C PHE A 130 6.05 -8.99 -22.17
N PRO A 131 5.56 -10.24 -22.07
CA PRO A 131 6.17 -11.29 -21.24
C PRO A 131 7.63 -11.59 -21.48
N PRO A 132 8.19 -11.45 -22.72
CA PRO A 132 9.62 -11.66 -22.96
C PRO A 132 10.53 -10.69 -22.20
N PHE A 133 10.06 -9.48 -21.86
CA PHE A 133 10.84 -8.47 -21.13
C PHE A 133 10.83 -8.70 -19.61
N ARG A 134 11.23 -9.90 -19.16
CA ARG A 134 11.34 -10.24 -17.71
C ARG A 134 12.70 -9.88 -17.09
N MET A 135 13.57 -9.21 -17.84
CA MET A 135 14.84 -8.70 -17.30
C MET A 135 14.58 -7.62 -16.24
N ALA A 136 15.48 -7.50 -15.28
CA ALA A 136 15.36 -6.52 -14.17
C ALA A 136 15.15 -5.09 -14.68
N LEU A 137 15.78 -4.73 -15.82
CA LEU A 137 15.66 -3.43 -16.49
C LEU A 137 14.20 -3.05 -16.78
N PHE A 138 13.34 -4.00 -17.10
CA PHE A 138 11.92 -3.77 -17.43
C PHE A 138 11.01 -4.10 -16.26
N SER A 139 11.31 -5.18 -15.53
CA SER A 139 10.44 -5.67 -14.46
C SER A 139 10.46 -4.75 -13.23
N ILE A 140 11.58 -4.09 -12.92
CA ILE A 140 11.66 -3.14 -11.78
C ILE A 140 10.79 -1.90 -12.05
N PRO A 141 10.91 -1.16 -13.19
CA PRO A 141 10.02 -0.06 -13.51
C PRO A 141 8.55 -0.48 -13.59
N ALA A 142 8.25 -1.65 -14.18
CA ALA A 142 6.88 -2.17 -14.27
C ALA A 142 6.29 -2.46 -12.88
N GLY A 143 7.06 -3.10 -12.00
CA GLY A 143 6.67 -3.36 -10.62
C GLY A 143 6.44 -2.08 -9.82
N PHE A 144 7.31 -1.09 -9.99
CA PHE A 144 7.18 0.21 -9.36
C PHE A 144 5.90 0.93 -9.81
N LEU A 145 5.64 1.00 -11.11
CA LEU A 145 4.42 1.60 -11.66
C LEU A 145 3.17 0.85 -11.20
N PHE A 146 3.21 -0.48 -11.22
CA PHE A 146 2.11 -1.32 -10.73
C PHE A 146 1.77 -1.03 -9.26
N LEU A 147 2.77 -0.91 -8.38
CA LEU A 147 2.55 -0.62 -6.96
C LEU A 147 1.94 0.78 -6.74
N ASN A 148 2.36 1.77 -7.53
CA ASN A 148 1.78 3.12 -7.48
C ASN A 148 0.33 3.13 -7.98
N LEU A 149 0.02 2.42 -9.06
CA LEU A 149 -1.35 2.24 -9.54
C LEU A 149 -2.24 1.50 -8.52
N MET A 150 -1.69 0.51 -7.81
CA MET A 150 -2.42 -0.17 -6.73
C MET A 150 -2.70 0.77 -5.56
N SER A 151 -1.79 1.72 -5.24
CA SER A 151 -2.04 2.75 -4.23
C SER A 151 -3.24 3.64 -4.60
N LEU A 152 -3.31 4.13 -5.84
CA LEU A 152 -4.47 4.90 -6.32
C LEU A 152 -5.76 4.08 -6.31
N ARG A 153 -5.70 2.81 -6.69
CA ARG A 153 -6.85 1.89 -6.60
C ARG A 153 -7.28 1.65 -5.16
N GLY A 154 -6.33 1.61 -4.21
CA GLY A 154 -6.62 1.52 -2.78
C GLY A 154 -7.37 2.75 -2.28
N LEU A 155 -6.96 3.96 -2.71
CA LEU A 155 -7.70 5.19 -2.40
C LEU A 155 -9.11 5.17 -2.98
N TYR A 156 -9.26 4.80 -4.25
CA TYR A 156 -10.57 4.66 -4.90
C TYR A 156 -11.47 3.68 -4.14
N TYR A 157 -10.92 2.53 -3.74
CA TYR A 157 -11.65 1.54 -2.97
C TYR A 157 -12.10 2.10 -1.61
N TYR A 158 -11.22 2.81 -0.90
CA TYR A 158 -11.53 3.44 0.37
C TYR A 158 -12.65 4.48 0.26
N LEU A 159 -12.63 5.31 -0.81
CA LEU A 159 -13.60 6.39 -0.98
C LEU A 159 -14.98 5.91 -1.46
N PHE A 160 -15.03 4.88 -2.30
CA PHE A 160 -16.25 4.52 -3.05
C PHE A 160 -16.80 3.12 -2.74
N LYS A 161 -16.06 2.26 -2.03
CA LYS A 161 -16.54 0.93 -1.67
C LYS A 161 -16.67 0.78 -0.17
N SER A 162 -17.79 0.16 0.27
CA SER A 162 -18.01 -0.12 1.69
C SER A 162 -17.05 -1.21 2.19
N ALA A 163 -16.55 -1.06 3.41
CA ALA A 163 -15.72 -2.06 4.08
C ALA A 163 -16.41 -3.44 4.20
N LYS A 164 -17.74 -3.48 4.33
CA LYS A 164 -18.51 -4.73 4.38
C LYS A 164 -18.30 -5.62 3.15
N SER A 165 -18.20 -5.04 1.95
CA SER A 165 -17.98 -5.82 0.72
C SER A 165 -16.60 -6.48 0.63
N GLY A 166 -15.63 -6.06 1.43
CA GLY A 166 -14.28 -6.62 1.47
C GLY A 166 -14.16 -7.90 2.29
N TRP A 167 -15.00 -8.07 3.31
CA TRP A 167 -15.03 -9.27 4.16
C TRP A 167 -15.86 -10.39 3.55
N ASP A 168 -16.98 -10.07 2.89
CA ASP A 168 -17.90 -11.07 2.33
C ASP A 168 -17.27 -11.90 1.20
N SER A 169 -16.27 -11.37 0.48
CA SER A 169 -15.61 -12.08 -0.62
C SER A 169 -14.54 -13.08 -0.17
N THR A 170 -14.11 -13.03 1.10
CA THR A 170 -13.04 -13.89 1.63
C THR A 170 -13.56 -15.03 2.52
N THR A 171 -14.81 -14.96 2.98
CA THR A 171 -15.37 -15.90 3.98
C THR A 171 -16.21 -17.02 3.39
N THR A 172 -16.48 -17.05 2.07
CA THR A 172 -17.38 -18.04 1.46
C THR A 172 -16.63 -19.16 0.73
N GLN A 173 -15.87 -19.97 1.47
CA GLN A 173 -15.77 -21.40 1.13
C GLN A 173 -15.97 -22.21 2.41
N PRO A 174 -17.05 -23.00 2.51
CA PRO A 174 -17.16 -23.98 3.58
C PRO A 174 -16.01 -24.96 3.46
N ALA A 175 -15.38 -25.28 4.60
CA ALA A 175 -14.38 -26.33 4.70
C ALA A 175 -14.96 -27.59 4.02
N GLN A 176 -14.35 -28.06 2.95
CA GLN A 176 -14.62 -29.40 2.42
C GLN A 176 -14.24 -30.38 3.54
N LYS A 177 -15.27 -30.98 4.14
CA LYS A 177 -15.12 -32.15 5.01
C LYS A 177 -14.64 -33.31 4.14
N ASN A 178 -13.40 -33.72 4.30
CA ASN A 178 -12.95 -35.06 3.98
C ASN A 178 -13.22 -35.99 5.17
#